data_7a0f5e4441ced92902221ca169740ab8
#
_entry.id   7a0f5e4441ced92902221ca169740ab8
#
_cell.length_a   1.000
_cell.length_b   1.000
_cell.length_c   1.000
_cell.angle_alpha   90.00
_cell.angle_beta   90.00
_cell.angle_gamma   90.00
#
_symmetry.space_group_name_H-M   'P 1'
#
loop_
_entity.id
_entity.type
_entity.pdbx_description
1 polymer ?
#
loop_
_entity_poly.entity_id
_entity_poly.type
_entity_poly.pdbx_seq_one_letter_code
_entity_poly.pdbx_strand_id
1 'polypeptide(L)'
;MNCEGIFHKCGFNDCYALNDDELVINLHANKSVDKVLIYYEDPYLNGCDIEAPWDGIEKSMKLDLELRYENIWTITLKPKFKRLMYYFVVFSKDESRYVYENGVTKNNQYYKHYFKFGWMNDSDIFKVPKWVENTIWYQIFPERFASSGSPKPHPLLAWNDTKSIDRHCFYGGDIKGATTKLEYLKDLGVTGVYFNPIFESTENHKYNTTDYTKIDKDFGDDKDMQEFISKAHSLGIKVMIDAVFNHSGTNFFAWQDVLKHGKDSAYFDWFYINDLSNLTQKKSTKDGRYFTFAFVEEMPKLNTNNPKVVQYFLDVTKDWLTRWDLDGIRFDVGNEISHSFIKTLRRHIKAIKPDIYLLGEIWMDSSMYMMGDEYDSVMNYPFLQSVGNFFLDDSTCAKDFEYWINYCYSLYNKQANKVIFNLLDSHDIDRLLTRSKSYDKFLQQLAVLFTMPGSPCIYYGTELGLEGDNDPYNRLPMPWDKLNSPNALKTYQAVKALIALRKAEPSLLGTAIEWHVNSQDRTIWYTRTGDGDKAPINVVINANSTDIKIDPKVNQILYSYKYQASTLEAGGFIIYR
;
A
#
# COMPACT_ATOMS: atom_id res chain seq x y z
N MET A 1 -31.94 22.95 -0.91
CA MET A 1 -30.89 21.92 -0.91
C MET A 1 -29.57 22.54 -1.34
N ASN A 2 -28.51 22.36 -0.56
CA ASN A 2 -27.14 22.71 -0.99
C ASN A 2 -26.66 21.66 -2.01
N CYS A 3 -26.17 22.11 -3.17
CA CYS A 3 -25.67 21.23 -4.24
C CYS A 3 -24.14 21.16 -4.29
N GLU A 4 -23.43 21.93 -3.46
CA GLU A 4 -21.97 21.86 -3.37
C GLU A 4 -21.53 20.46 -2.90
N GLY A 5 -20.45 19.94 -3.48
CA GLY A 5 -19.94 18.62 -3.15
C GLY A 5 -20.79 17.44 -3.66
N ILE A 6 -21.76 17.68 -4.56
CA ILE A 6 -22.47 16.61 -5.26
C ILE A 6 -21.85 16.45 -6.64
N PHE A 7 -21.14 15.35 -6.86
CA PHE A 7 -20.48 15.09 -8.13
C PHE A 7 -20.27 13.58 -8.38
N HIS A 8 -20.08 13.26 -9.64
CA HIS A 8 -19.72 11.94 -10.14
C HIS A 8 -18.95 12.08 -11.45
N LYS A 9 -18.03 11.18 -11.71
CA LYS A 9 -17.35 11.05 -13.00
C LYS A 9 -17.46 9.62 -13.50
N CYS A 10 -17.88 9.46 -14.76
CA CYS A 10 -17.88 8.13 -15.38
C CYS A 10 -16.44 7.72 -15.69
N GLY A 11 -15.85 6.93 -14.81
CA GLY A 11 -14.46 6.48 -14.82
C GLY A 11 -13.79 6.64 -13.47
N PHE A 12 -12.49 6.32 -13.40
CA PHE A 12 -11.73 6.28 -12.17
C PHE A 12 -12.41 5.40 -11.11
N ASN A 13 -12.45 5.86 -9.86
CA ASN A 13 -13.04 5.13 -8.75
C ASN A 13 -14.55 5.32 -8.62
N ASP A 14 -15.16 6.21 -9.44
CA ASP A 14 -16.59 6.47 -9.36
C ASP A 14 -17.41 5.54 -10.26
N CYS A 15 -16.83 5.01 -11.33
CA CYS A 15 -17.52 4.09 -12.23
C CYS A 15 -16.51 3.12 -12.85
N TYR A 16 -16.52 1.86 -12.38
CA TYR A 16 -15.55 0.85 -12.82
C TYR A 16 -16.15 -0.56 -12.82
N ALA A 17 -15.66 -1.41 -13.73
CA ALA A 17 -15.99 -2.82 -13.74
C ALA A 17 -15.33 -3.56 -12.58
N LEU A 18 -16.13 -4.21 -11.74
CA LEU A 18 -15.65 -5.06 -10.64
C LEU A 18 -15.17 -6.43 -11.18
N ASN A 19 -15.88 -6.93 -12.17
CA ASN A 19 -15.62 -8.16 -12.91
C ASN A 19 -16.32 -8.07 -14.27
N ASP A 20 -16.37 -9.16 -15.02
CA ASP A 20 -16.98 -9.21 -16.36
C ASP A 20 -18.47 -8.85 -16.41
N ASP A 21 -19.18 -8.93 -15.28
CA ASP A 21 -20.63 -8.76 -15.22
C ASP A 21 -21.08 -7.61 -14.32
N GLU A 22 -20.24 -7.13 -13.43
CA GLU A 22 -20.59 -6.19 -12.38
C GLU A 22 -19.88 -4.85 -12.54
N LEU A 23 -20.67 -3.78 -12.52
CA LEU A 23 -20.22 -2.39 -12.57
C LEU A 23 -20.54 -1.71 -11.23
N VAL A 24 -19.53 -1.15 -10.60
CA VAL A 24 -19.67 -0.32 -9.40
C VAL A 24 -19.83 1.14 -9.83
N ILE A 25 -20.80 1.83 -9.23
CA ILE A 25 -21.06 3.25 -9.44
C ILE A 25 -21.13 3.93 -8.08
N ASN A 26 -20.30 4.97 -7.89
CA ASN A 26 -20.24 5.79 -6.70
C ASN A 26 -20.71 7.21 -7.00
N LEU A 27 -21.41 7.84 -6.06
CA LEU A 27 -21.77 9.25 -6.10
C LEU A 27 -21.24 9.93 -4.84
N HIS A 28 -20.48 11.00 -5.01
CA HIS A 28 -20.08 11.89 -3.92
C HIS A 28 -21.21 12.87 -3.62
N ALA A 29 -21.54 13.04 -2.36
CA ALA A 29 -22.58 13.95 -1.93
C ALA A 29 -22.25 14.56 -0.56
N ASN A 30 -22.59 15.84 -0.36
CA ASN A 30 -22.42 16.47 0.93
C ASN A 30 -23.33 15.84 2.01
N LYS A 31 -23.07 16.14 3.27
CA LYS A 31 -23.74 15.54 4.44
C LYS A 31 -25.26 15.83 4.54
N SER A 32 -25.82 16.74 3.73
CA SER A 32 -27.24 17.04 3.75
C SER A 32 -28.07 16.11 2.88
N VAL A 33 -27.43 15.23 2.09
CA VAL A 33 -28.11 14.25 1.25
C VAL A 33 -28.50 13.04 2.08
N ASP A 34 -29.80 12.74 2.13
CA ASP A 34 -30.36 11.65 2.95
C ASP A 34 -30.65 10.39 2.14
N LYS A 35 -30.84 10.52 0.83
CA LYS A 35 -31.18 9.42 -0.08
C LYS A 35 -30.67 9.70 -1.48
N VAL A 36 -30.20 8.66 -2.15
CA VAL A 36 -29.80 8.69 -3.57
C VAL A 36 -30.49 7.58 -4.33
N LEU A 37 -31.08 7.95 -5.47
CA LEU A 37 -31.59 7.03 -6.47
C LEU A 37 -30.74 7.13 -7.73
N ILE A 38 -30.53 6.01 -8.40
CA ILE A 38 -29.99 5.93 -9.75
C ILE A 38 -31.07 5.45 -10.70
N TYR A 39 -31.18 6.10 -11.85
CA TYR A 39 -31.99 5.65 -12.97
C TYR A 39 -31.03 5.20 -14.07
N TYR A 40 -31.16 3.97 -14.54
CA TYR A 40 -30.20 3.37 -15.46
C TYR A 40 -30.84 2.42 -16.45
N GLU A 41 -30.30 2.35 -17.68
CA GLU A 41 -30.67 1.36 -18.70
C GLU A 41 -29.63 1.35 -19.83
N ASP A 42 -29.79 0.47 -20.82
CA ASP A 42 -28.98 0.50 -22.04
C ASP A 42 -29.31 1.78 -22.86
N PRO A 43 -28.27 2.50 -23.36
CA PRO A 43 -28.47 3.75 -24.11
C PRO A 43 -29.23 3.57 -25.43
N TYR A 44 -29.36 2.38 -25.97
CA TYR A 44 -29.96 2.08 -27.25
C TYR A 44 -31.27 1.28 -27.14
N LEU A 45 -31.83 1.14 -25.93
CA LEU A 45 -33.04 0.35 -25.70
C LEU A 45 -34.22 0.85 -26.55
N ASN A 46 -34.35 2.17 -26.70
CA ASN A 46 -35.37 2.84 -27.48
C ASN A 46 -34.88 3.26 -28.89
N GLY A 47 -33.85 2.58 -29.41
CA GLY A 47 -33.22 2.93 -30.69
C GLY A 47 -32.10 3.94 -30.55
N CYS A 48 -31.65 4.48 -31.67
CA CYS A 48 -30.57 5.48 -31.71
C CYS A 48 -31.06 6.93 -31.60
N ASP A 49 -32.34 7.16 -31.32
CA ASP A 49 -32.89 8.50 -31.15
C ASP A 49 -32.47 9.05 -29.76
N ILE A 50 -31.47 9.93 -29.79
CA ILE A 50 -30.95 10.58 -28.58
C ILE A 50 -31.90 11.64 -28.02
N GLU A 51 -33.02 11.93 -28.71
CA GLU A 51 -34.03 12.90 -28.32
C GLU A 51 -35.28 12.25 -27.72
N ALA A 52 -35.40 10.91 -27.83
CA ALA A 52 -36.49 10.20 -27.21
C ALA A 52 -36.48 10.27 -25.67
N PRO A 53 -37.62 10.44 -25.02
CA PRO A 53 -37.72 10.31 -23.57
C PRO A 53 -37.14 8.96 -23.12
N TRP A 54 -36.32 8.99 -22.07
CA TRP A 54 -35.71 7.79 -21.54
C TRP A 54 -36.09 7.61 -20.08
N ASP A 55 -36.81 6.52 -19.80
CA ASP A 55 -37.27 6.13 -18.47
C ASP A 55 -36.44 4.93 -18.01
N GLY A 56 -35.33 5.18 -17.34
CA GLY A 56 -34.50 4.10 -16.82
C GLY A 56 -35.14 3.34 -15.63
N ILE A 57 -34.52 2.21 -15.30
CA ILE A 57 -34.88 1.43 -14.12
C ILE A 57 -34.39 2.16 -12.88
N GLU A 58 -35.29 2.41 -11.92
CA GLU A 58 -34.96 3.04 -10.65
C GLU A 58 -34.34 2.04 -9.67
N LYS A 59 -33.25 2.41 -9.01
CA LYS A 59 -32.72 1.72 -7.82
C LYS A 59 -32.21 2.69 -6.77
N SER A 60 -32.33 2.30 -5.49
CA SER A 60 -31.72 3.02 -4.38
C SER A 60 -30.25 2.69 -4.25
N MET A 61 -29.41 3.71 -4.08
CA MET A 61 -28.02 3.53 -3.70
C MET A 61 -27.91 3.44 -2.18
N LYS A 62 -26.82 2.82 -1.71
CA LYS A 62 -26.52 2.67 -0.29
C LYS A 62 -25.39 3.64 0.09
N LEU A 63 -25.46 4.22 1.29
CA LEU A 63 -24.33 4.92 1.89
C LEU A 63 -23.24 3.89 2.18
N ASP A 64 -22.06 4.08 1.61
CA ASP A 64 -20.91 3.16 1.71
C ASP A 64 -19.84 3.71 2.64
N LEU A 65 -19.38 4.94 2.38
CA LEU A 65 -18.33 5.58 3.18
C LEU A 65 -18.80 6.96 3.66
N GLU A 66 -18.63 7.19 4.95
CA GLU A 66 -18.72 8.53 5.52
C GLU A 66 -17.33 9.15 5.64
N LEU A 67 -17.10 10.28 4.96
CA LEU A 67 -15.92 11.11 5.10
C LEU A 67 -16.24 12.36 5.94
N ARG A 68 -15.26 13.17 6.29
CA ARG A 68 -15.48 14.33 7.17
C ARG A 68 -16.49 15.34 6.59
N TYR A 69 -16.40 15.62 5.30
CA TYR A 69 -17.21 16.68 4.65
C TYR A 69 -18.19 16.15 3.61
N GLU A 70 -18.08 14.91 3.23
CA GLU A 70 -18.91 14.27 2.21
C GLU A 70 -19.24 12.82 2.57
N ASN A 71 -20.20 12.27 1.85
CA ASN A 71 -20.59 10.87 1.88
C ASN A 71 -20.41 10.26 0.49
N ILE A 72 -20.01 9.00 0.42
CA ILE A 72 -19.95 8.24 -0.82
C ILE A 72 -21.10 7.23 -0.83
N TRP A 73 -21.97 7.38 -1.81
CA TRP A 73 -23.08 6.47 -2.07
C TRP A 73 -22.68 5.49 -3.16
N THR A 74 -22.97 4.21 -3.02
CA THR A 74 -22.54 3.17 -3.94
C THR A 74 -23.70 2.27 -4.38
N ILE A 75 -23.55 1.72 -5.58
CA ILE A 75 -24.36 0.62 -6.07
C ILE A 75 -23.52 -0.27 -6.99
N THR A 76 -23.81 -1.58 -6.96
CA THR A 76 -23.28 -2.54 -7.94
C THR A 76 -24.42 -2.98 -8.86
N LEU A 77 -24.23 -2.79 -10.17
CA LEU A 77 -25.21 -3.13 -11.21
C LEU A 77 -24.66 -4.24 -12.12
N LYS A 78 -25.57 -4.98 -12.77
CA LYS A 78 -25.25 -5.99 -13.80
C LYS A 78 -25.83 -5.55 -15.14
N PRO A 79 -25.13 -4.74 -15.94
CA PRO A 79 -25.62 -4.27 -17.22
C PRO A 79 -25.80 -5.43 -18.20
N LYS A 80 -27.04 -5.65 -18.66
CA LYS A 80 -27.38 -6.77 -19.57
C LYS A 80 -26.56 -6.77 -20.86
N PHE A 81 -26.21 -5.59 -21.36
CA PHE A 81 -25.50 -5.40 -22.63
C PHE A 81 -24.07 -4.84 -22.43
N LYS A 82 -23.46 -5.02 -21.24
CA LYS A 82 -22.08 -4.59 -20.94
C LYS A 82 -21.83 -3.07 -21.09
N ARG A 83 -22.85 -2.27 -21.18
CA ARG A 83 -22.82 -0.80 -21.26
C ARG A 83 -23.99 -0.22 -20.50
N LEU A 84 -23.94 1.05 -20.13
CA LEU A 84 -24.94 1.68 -19.30
C LEU A 84 -25.06 3.17 -19.61
N MET A 85 -26.31 3.70 -19.58
CA MET A 85 -26.62 5.11 -19.47
C MET A 85 -27.38 5.34 -18.17
N TYR A 86 -27.08 6.43 -17.45
CA TYR A 86 -27.68 6.65 -16.13
C TYR A 86 -27.64 8.12 -15.70
N TYR A 87 -28.45 8.47 -14.71
CA TYR A 87 -28.40 9.71 -13.96
C TYR A 87 -28.81 9.45 -12.51
N PHE A 88 -28.61 10.43 -11.62
CA PHE A 88 -29.00 10.27 -10.22
C PHE A 88 -30.08 11.28 -9.83
N VAL A 89 -30.86 10.91 -8.83
CA VAL A 89 -31.74 11.81 -8.10
C VAL A 89 -31.34 11.77 -6.63
N VAL A 90 -30.98 12.91 -6.09
CA VAL A 90 -30.55 13.09 -4.71
C VAL A 90 -31.62 13.82 -3.91
N PHE A 91 -31.82 13.43 -2.67
CA PHE A 91 -32.84 13.97 -1.77
C PHE A 91 -32.19 14.55 -0.53
N SER A 92 -32.71 15.67 -0.06
CA SER A 92 -32.39 16.28 1.21
C SER A 92 -33.69 16.80 1.83
N LYS A 93 -34.19 16.14 2.88
CA LYS A 93 -35.53 16.38 3.45
C LYS A 93 -36.60 16.29 2.34
N ASP A 94 -37.34 17.39 2.13
CA ASP A 94 -38.44 17.46 1.15
C ASP A 94 -38.00 17.95 -0.24
N GLU A 95 -36.73 18.19 -0.45
CA GLU A 95 -36.21 18.68 -1.74
C GLU A 95 -35.46 17.58 -2.50
N SER A 96 -35.59 17.57 -3.83
CA SER A 96 -34.82 16.70 -4.70
C SER A 96 -34.07 17.47 -5.78
N ARG A 97 -32.99 16.88 -6.30
CA ARG A 97 -32.19 17.37 -7.43
C ARG A 97 -31.80 16.21 -8.33
N TYR A 98 -31.75 16.50 -9.61
CA TYR A 98 -31.23 15.60 -10.64
C TYR A 98 -29.74 15.87 -10.83
N VAL A 99 -28.95 14.83 -10.96
CA VAL A 99 -27.49 14.90 -11.18
C VAL A 99 -27.18 14.28 -12.54
N TYR A 100 -26.68 15.09 -13.44
CA TYR A 100 -26.26 14.73 -14.77
C TYR A 100 -24.77 15.04 -14.99
N GLU A 101 -24.21 14.62 -16.13
CA GLU A 101 -22.81 14.87 -16.47
C GLU A 101 -22.45 16.37 -16.46
N ASN A 102 -23.40 17.23 -16.83
CA ASN A 102 -23.23 18.69 -16.84
C ASN A 102 -23.55 19.40 -15.52
N GLY A 103 -23.88 18.64 -14.45
CA GLY A 103 -24.10 19.18 -13.10
C GLY A 103 -25.45 18.85 -12.48
N VAL A 104 -25.80 19.61 -11.45
CA VAL A 104 -27.00 19.40 -10.61
C VAL A 104 -28.09 20.38 -10.97
N THR A 105 -29.32 19.90 -11.18
CA THR A 105 -30.47 20.70 -11.63
C THR A 105 -31.75 20.39 -10.87
N LYS A 106 -32.72 21.35 -10.86
CA LYS A 106 -34.05 21.15 -10.27
C LYS A 106 -35.00 20.36 -11.16
N ASN A 107 -34.82 20.48 -12.46
CA ASN A 107 -35.73 19.92 -13.45
C ASN A 107 -35.13 18.67 -14.08
N ASN A 108 -35.98 17.68 -14.35
CA ASN A 108 -35.58 16.57 -15.19
C ASN A 108 -35.24 17.11 -16.59
N GLN A 109 -34.02 16.90 -17.02
CA GLN A 109 -33.54 17.32 -18.35
C GLN A 109 -33.56 16.10 -19.28
N TYR A 110 -34.48 16.08 -20.21
CA TYR A 110 -34.62 14.99 -21.19
C TYR A 110 -33.47 15.09 -22.14
N TYR A 111 -32.41 15.45 -22.20
CA TYR A 111 -31.44 15.42 -23.30
C TYR A 111 -29.97 15.50 -22.88
N LYS A 112 -29.16 14.64 -23.46
CA LYS A 112 -27.75 14.89 -23.84
C LYS A 112 -26.70 14.85 -22.74
N HIS A 113 -27.08 14.84 -21.44
CA HIS A 113 -26.12 14.94 -20.34
C HIS A 113 -26.21 13.77 -19.37
N TYR A 114 -26.73 12.64 -19.82
CA TYR A 114 -26.65 11.40 -19.05
C TYR A 114 -25.21 10.91 -18.96
N PHE A 115 -24.85 10.36 -17.82
CA PHE A 115 -23.59 9.62 -17.72
C PHE A 115 -23.67 8.35 -18.58
N LYS A 116 -22.56 7.99 -19.24
CA LYS A 116 -22.49 6.80 -20.08
C LYS A 116 -21.25 6.01 -19.82
N PHE A 117 -21.41 4.76 -19.40
CA PHE A 117 -20.35 3.77 -19.40
C PHE A 117 -20.37 3.04 -20.74
N GLY A 118 -19.30 3.19 -21.53
CA GLY A 118 -19.30 2.78 -22.94
C GLY A 118 -19.36 1.28 -23.17
N TRP A 119 -18.46 0.52 -22.52
CA TRP A 119 -18.39 -0.93 -22.65
C TRP A 119 -17.53 -1.54 -21.55
N MET A 120 -17.93 -2.72 -21.03
CA MET A 120 -17.14 -3.48 -20.07
C MET A 120 -16.15 -4.38 -20.82
N ASN A 121 -14.94 -3.87 -21.08
CA ASN A 121 -13.86 -4.66 -21.65
C ASN A 121 -13.12 -5.42 -20.55
N ASP A 122 -12.80 -6.69 -20.79
CA ASP A 122 -12.00 -7.49 -19.85
C ASP A 122 -10.60 -6.89 -19.58
N SER A 123 -10.02 -6.23 -20.59
CA SER A 123 -8.72 -5.55 -20.48
C SER A 123 -8.72 -4.35 -19.53
N ASP A 124 -9.88 -3.75 -19.29
CA ASP A 124 -10.03 -2.53 -18.50
C ASP A 124 -10.41 -2.83 -17.03
N ILE A 125 -10.66 -4.10 -16.71
CA ILE A 125 -10.90 -4.55 -15.35
C ILE A 125 -9.60 -4.52 -14.57
N PHE A 126 -9.59 -3.88 -13.40
CA PHE A 126 -8.43 -3.87 -12.51
C PHE A 126 -8.17 -5.30 -11.98
N LYS A 127 -7.08 -5.90 -12.42
CA LYS A 127 -6.69 -7.27 -12.06
C LYS A 127 -5.42 -7.26 -11.22
N VAL A 128 -5.49 -7.97 -10.08
CA VAL A 128 -4.37 -8.17 -9.16
C VAL A 128 -4.14 -9.66 -8.94
N PRO A 129 -2.91 -10.09 -8.62
CA PRO A 129 -2.65 -11.50 -8.30
C PRO A 129 -3.43 -11.90 -7.04
N LYS A 130 -4.27 -12.94 -7.15
CA LYS A 130 -5.15 -13.40 -6.05
C LYS A 130 -4.40 -13.77 -4.77
N TRP A 131 -3.18 -14.28 -4.90
CA TRP A 131 -2.38 -14.71 -3.76
C TRP A 131 -2.02 -13.55 -2.81
N VAL A 132 -2.03 -12.29 -3.30
CA VAL A 132 -1.68 -11.09 -2.49
C VAL A 132 -2.74 -10.80 -1.43
N GLU A 133 -4.03 -11.07 -1.66
CA GLU A 133 -5.12 -10.76 -0.72
C GLU A 133 -4.90 -11.39 0.67
N ASN A 134 -4.24 -12.54 0.74
CA ASN A 134 -3.96 -13.25 1.99
C ASN A 134 -2.48 -13.28 2.35
N THR A 135 -1.70 -12.36 1.80
CA THR A 135 -0.27 -12.29 2.09
C THR A 135 -0.02 -11.43 3.32
N ILE A 136 0.78 -11.98 4.22
CA ILE A 136 1.38 -11.27 5.35
C ILE A 136 2.81 -10.98 4.98
N TRP A 137 3.10 -9.72 4.69
CA TRP A 137 4.43 -9.28 4.28
C TRP A 137 5.35 -9.04 5.46
N TYR A 138 6.63 -9.30 5.25
CA TYR A 138 7.70 -9.00 6.18
C TYR A 138 8.83 -8.30 5.43
N GLN A 139 9.07 -7.02 5.75
CA GLN A 139 10.11 -6.21 5.14
C GLN A 139 11.46 -6.51 5.79
N ILE A 140 12.45 -6.85 4.98
CA ILE A 140 13.81 -7.12 5.38
C ILE A 140 14.75 -6.03 4.86
N PHE A 141 15.50 -5.38 5.76
CA PHE A 141 16.67 -4.60 5.43
C PHE A 141 17.89 -5.53 5.49
N PRO A 142 18.44 -6.02 4.34
CA PRO A 142 19.37 -7.15 4.32
C PRO A 142 20.57 -6.99 5.23
N GLU A 143 21.18 -5.81 5.21
CA GLU A 143 22.38 -5.48 5.97
C GLU A 143 22.20 -5.57 7.50
N ARG A 144 20.95 -5.47 7.99
CA ARG A 144 20.60 -5.41 9.42
C ARG A 144 19.76 -6.59 9.92
N PHE A 145 19.39 -7.53 9.05
CA PHE A 145 18.48 -8.61 9.42
C PHE A 145 19.22 -9.82 10.00
N ALA A 146 20.13 -10.43 9.25
CA ALA A 146 20.88 -11.58 9.71
C ALA A 146 22.18 -11.75 8.92
N SER A 147 23.26 -12.12 9.60
CA SER A 147 24.57 -12.37 9.00
C SER A 147 24.88 -13.86 8.95
N SER A 148 25.46 -14.31 7.84
CA SER A 148 26.05 -15.65 7.72
C SER A 148 27.43 -15.75 8.37
N GLY A 149 28.04 -14.64 8.77
CA GLY A 149 29.43 -14.55 9.22
C GLY A 149 30.46 -14.56 8.08
N SER A 150 30.02 -14.47 6.81
CA SER A 150 30.92 -14.40 5.66
C SER A 150 31.77 -13.12 5.72
N PRO A 151 33.06 -13.17 5.35
CA PRO A 151 33.92 -11.99 5.32
C PRO A 151 33.35 -10.88 4.43
N LYS A 152 33.47 -9.62 4.88
CA LYS A 152 33.02 -8.43 4.14
C LYS A 152 34.22 -7.55 3.80
N PRO A 153 34.14 -6.74 2.72
CA PRO A 153 35.26 -5.89 2.28
C PRO A 153 35.46 -4.64 3.14
N HIS A 154 34.58 -4.39 4.11
CA HIS A 154 34.66 -3.22 5.00
C HIS A 154 34.72 -3.61 6.47
N PRO A 155 35.14 -2.68 7.36
CA PRO A 155 35.00 -2.86 8.79
C PRO A 155 33.53 -3.03 9.18
N LEU A 156 33.25 -3.96 10.09
CA LEU A 156 31.91 -4.18 10.61
C LEU A 156 31.83 -3.72 12.07
N LEU A 157 30.71 -3.12 12.44
CA LEU A 157 30.33 -2.97 13.83
C LEU A 157 29.91 -4.35 14.40
N ALA A 158 30.11 -4.53 15.70
CA ALA A 158 29.56 -5.70 16.37
C ALA A 158 28.02 -5.69 16.27
N TRP A 159 27.42 -6.85 16.01
CA TRP A 159 25.96 -6.95 15.77
C TRP A 159 25.10 -6.35 16.88
N ASN A 160 25.57 -6.34 18.09
CA ASN A 160 24.91 -5.76 19.27
C ASN A 160 25.36 -4.34 19.63
N ASP A 161 26.25 -3.73 18.84
CA ASP A 161 26.65 -2.34 19.04
C ASP A 161 25.61 -1.39 18.44
N THR A 162 24.68 -0.94 19.27
CA THR A 162 23.63 0.00 18.90
C THR A 162 23.99 1.47 19.19
N LYS A 163 25.18 1.72 19.74
CA LYS A 163 25.61 3.07 20.15
C LYS A 163 26.48 3.75 19.10
N SER A 164 27.27 2.97 18.36
CA SER A 164 28.20 3.47 17.34
C SER A 164 27.56 3.56 15.95
N ILE A 165 26.24 3.36 15.85
CA ILE A 165 25.53 3.38 14.57
C ILE A 165 25.57 4.78 13.94
N ASP A 166 25.89 4.82 12.66
CA ASP A 166 25.72 5.96 11.77
C ASP A 166 25.17 5.50 10.42
N ARG A 167 24.98 6.44 9.49
CA ARG A 167 24.41 6.15 8.17
C ARG A 167 25.32 5.32 7.25
N HIS A 168 26.62 5.26 7.54
CA HIS A 168 27.65 4.62 6.69
C HIS A 168 28.20 3.34 7.29
N CYS A 169 27.83 2.97 8.53
CA CYS A 169 28.32 1.78 9.19
C CYS A 169 27.70 0.49 8.60
N PHE A 170 28.45 -0.61 8.72
CA PHE A 170 28.03 -1.94 8.29
C PHE A 170 28.03 -2.91 9.46
N TYR A 171 27.06 -3.84 9.46
CA TYR A 171 26.94 -4.95 10.42
C TYR A 171 27.11 -6.32 9.76
N GLY A 172 27.07 -6.38 8.42
CA GLY A 172 27.37 -7.57 7.64
C GLY A 172 26.24 -8.56 7.49
N GLY A 173 24.99 -8.09 7.56
CA GLY A 173 23.83 -8.90 7.15
C GLY A 173 23.90 -9.28 5.68
N ASP A 174 23.36 -10.45 5.32
CA ASP A 174 23.41 -10.99 3.97
C ASP A 174 22.26 -11.96 3.66
N ILE A 175 22.13 -12.36 2.38
CA ILE A 175 21.08 -13.26 1.89
C ILE A 175 21.21 -14.65 2.52
N LYS A 176 22.42 -15.17 2.69
CA LYS A 176 22.64 -16.47 3.39
C LYS A 176 22.16 -16.42 4.83
N GLY A 177 22.48 -15.35 5.55
CA GLY A 177 21.99 -15.11 6.91
C GLY A 177 20.47 -15.06 6.93
N ALA A 178 19.84 -14.33 6.02
CA ALA A 178 18.39 -14.27 5.89
C ALA A 178 17.79 -15.65 5.58
N THR A 179 18.43 -16.47 4.74
CA THR A 179 17.99 -17.84 4.44
C THR A 179 17.90 -18.73 5.69
N THR A 180 18.79 -18.54 6.67
CA THR A 180 18.75 -19.27 7.94
C THR A 180 17.55 -18.91 8.81
N LYS A 181 16.90 -17.77 8.55
CA LYS A 181 15.78 -17.24 9.34
C LYS A 181 14.40 -17.51 8.73
N LEU A 182 14.32 -18.16 7.58
CA LEU A 182 13.05 -18.45 6.91
C LEU A 182 12.10 -19.30 7.76
N GLU A 183 12.62 -20.26 8.55
CA GLU A 183 11.79 -21.05 9.47
C GLU A 183 11.20 -20.19 10.61
N TYR A 184 11.95 -19.21 11.10
CA TYR A 184 11.45 -18.23 12.07
C TYR A 184 10.30 -17.41 11.47
N LEU A 185 10.44 -16.93 10.23
CA LEU A 185 9.39 -16.20 9.54
C LEU A 185 8.16 -17.07 9.28
N LYS A 186 8.36 -18.33 8.92
CA LYS A 186 7.28 -19.32 8.78
C LYS A 186 6.55 -19.54 10.09
N ASP A 187 7.27 -19.70 11.21
CA ASP A 187 6.68 -19.88 12.55
C ASP A 187 5.89 -18.64 12.98
N LEU A 188 6.37 -17.44 12.67
CA LEU A 188 5.64 -16.20 12.90
C LEU A 188 4.33 -16.13 12.09
N GLY A 189 4.26 -16.84 10.95
CA GLY A 189 3.10 -16.88 10.07
C GLY A 189 3.23 -16.02 8.81
N VAL A 190 4.40 -15.45 8.55
CA VAL A 190 4.74 -14.69 7.33
C VAL A 190 4.54 -15.53 6.07
N THR A 191 3.98 -14.94 5.03
CA THR A 191 3.75 -15.59 3.73
C THR A 191 4.33 -14.81 2.54
N GLY A 192 4.92 -13.64 2.80
CA GLY A 192 5.65 -12.87 1.80
C GLY A 192 6.81 -12.10 2.42
N VAL A 193 7.97 -12.12 1.79
CA VAL A 193 9.14 -11.33 2.16
C VAL A 193 9.34 -10.23 1.12
N TYR A 194 9.60 -9.03 1.59
CA TYR A 194 10.03 -7.90 0.79
C TYR A 194 11.45 -7.49 1.21
N PHE A 195 12.41 -7.58 0.28
CA PHE A 195 13.76 -7.09 0.47
C PHE A 195 13.90 -5.63 0.04
N ASN A 196 14.49 -4.78 0.91
CA ASN A 196 15.09 -3.53 0.46
C ASN A 196 16.19 -3.81 -0.58
N PRO A 197 16.72 -2.80 -1.31
CA PRO A 197 17.59 -3.05 -2.46
C PRO A 197 18.75 -4.01 -2.18
N ILE A 198 19.03 -4.89 -3.13
CA ILE A 198 20.07 -5.93 -3.01
C ILE A 198 21.20 -5.78 -4.03
N PHE A 199 21.07 -4.83 -4.97
CA PHE A 199 22.00 -4.67 -6.09
C PHE A 199 23.25 -3.87 -5.71
N GLU A 200 24.29 -4.00 -6.54
CA GLU A 200 25.60 -3.39 -6.29
C GLU A 200 25.47 -1.89 -6.04
N SER A 201 26.07 -1.42 -4.93
CA SER A 201 26.02 -0.04 -4.46
C SER A 201 27.16 0.23 -3.47
N THR A 202 27.50 1.50 -3.28
CA THR A 202 28.52 1.91 -2.32
C THR A 202 28.02 1.96 -0.88
N GLU A 203 26.70 2.14 -0.68
CA GLU A 203 26.11 2.36 0.64
C GLU A 203 25.49 1.07 1.21
N ASN A 204 25.28 1.04 2.52
CA ASN A 204 24.68 -0.10 3.21
C ASN A 204 23.20 -0.32 2.83
N HIS A 205 22.48 0.73 2.48
CA HIS A 205 21.05 0.70 2.09
C HIS A 205 20.81 0.34 0.63
N LYS A 206 21.84 0.40 -0.23
CA LYS A 206 21.85 0.05 -1.66
C LYS A 206 20.91 0.86 -2.58
N TYR A 207 20.33 1.98 -2.11
CA TYR A 207 19.49 2.84 -2.95
C TYR A 207 20.26 3.62 -4.01
N ASN A 208 21.55 3.89 -3.87
CA ASN A 208 22.40 4.43 -4.94
C ASN A 208 23.03 3.28 -5.78
N THR A 209 22.16 2.59 -6.49
CA THR A 209 22.51 1.42 -7.29
C THR A 209 23.52 1.77 -8.39
N THR A 210 24.59 0.98 -8.51
CA THR A 210 25.66 1.15 -9.49
C THR A 210 25.67 0.09 -10.59
N ASP A 211 25.12 -1.08 -10.32
CA ASP A 211 24.88 -2.15 -11.31
C ASP A 211 23.60 -2.89 -10.95
N TYR A 212 22.56 -2.74 -11.78
CA TYR A 212 21.25 -3.37 -11.57
C TYR A 212 21.23 -4.86 -11.95
N THR A 213 22.30 -5.38 -12.53
CA THR A 213 22.39 -6.78 -12.97
C THR A 213 23.11 -7.68 -11.98
N LYS A 214 23.79 -7.09 -10.97
CA LYS A 214 24.58 -7.83 -9.99
C LYS A 214 24.06 -7.62 -8.58
N ILE A 215 23.92 -8.71 -7.83
CA ILE A 215 23.77 -8.63 -6.38
C ILE A 215 25.03 -8.03 -5.78
N ASP A 216 24.87 -7.17 -4.79
CA ASP A 216 26.00 -6.59 -4.07
C ASP A 216 26.81 -7.69 -3.37
N LYS A 217 28.12 -7.63 -3.50
CA LYS A 217 29.06 -8.60 -2.89
C LYS A 217 28.95 -8.71 -1.37
N ASP A 218 28.39 -7.67 -0.72
CA ASP A 218 28.14 -7.73 0.72
C ASP A 218 26.96 -8.65 1.04
N PHE A 219 26.06 -8.84 0.09
CA PHE A 219 24.84 -9.63 0.30
C PHE A 219 24.94 -11.05 -0.26
N GLY A 220 25.88 -11.31 -1.16
CA GLY A 220 26.07 -12.64 -1.75
C GLY A 220 26.07 -12.62 -3.27
N ASP A 221 25.57 -13.67 -3.88
CA ASP A 221 25.50 -13.85 -5.32
C ASP A 221 24.15 -14.42 -5.79
N ASP A 222 24.03 -14.67 -7.10
CA ASP A 222 22.83 -15.23 -7.71
C ASP A 222 22.44 -16.59 -7.13
N LYS A 223 23.42 -17.42 -6.78
CA LYS A 223 23.17 -18.73 -6.18
C LYS A 223 22.55 -18.61 -4.80
N ASP A 224 23.02 -17.65 -4.01
CA ASP A 224 22.48 -17.36 -2.68
C ASP A 224 21.02 -16.90 -2.77
N MET A 225 20.69 -16.06 -3.76
CA MET A 225 19.33 -15.60 -4.00
C MET A 225 18.42 -16.72 -4.51
N GLN A 226 18.90 -17.59 -5.41
CA GLN A 226 18.17 -18.75 -5.87
C GLN A 226 17.87 -19.73 -4.72
N GLU A 227 18.84 -19.96 -3.82
CA GLU A 227 18.66 -20.79 -2.64
C GLU A 227 17.64 -20.20 -1.69
N PHE A 228 17.71 -18.87 -1.42
CA PHE A 228 16.74 -18.15 -0.62
C PHE A 228 15.33 -18.31 -1.16
N ILE A 229 15.12 -18.03 -2.47
CA ILE A 229 13.81 -18.12 -3.12
C ILE A 229 13.28 -19.54 -3.08
N SER A 230 14.11 -20.52 -3.45
CA SER A 230 13.72 -21.94 -3.45
C SER A 230 13.26 -22.39 -2.08
N LYS A 231 14.02 -22.04 -1.02
CA LYS A 231 13.65 -22.37 0.35
C LYS A 231 12.40 -21.60 0.81
N ALA A 232 12.29 -20.31 0.51
CA ALA A 232 11.10 -19.51 0.81
C ALA A 232 9.84 -20.13 0.19
N HIS A 233 9.89 -20.48 -1.10
CA HIS A 233 8.78 -21.13 -1.80
C HIS A 233 8.43 -22.50 -1.20
N SER A 234 9.41 -23.30 -0.79
CA SER A 234 9.15 -24.58 -0.11
C SER A 234 8.41 -24.42 1.21
N LEU A 235 8.52 -23.24 1.84
CA LEU A 235 7.81 -22.86 3.05
C LEU A 235 6.48 -22.11 2.78
N GLY A 236 6.15 -21.89 1.51
CA GLY A 236 4.97 -21.13 1.10
C GLY A 236 5.12 -19.61 1.31
N ILE A 237 6.34 -19.09 1.28
CA ILE A 237 6.67 -17.68 1.41
C ILE A 237 7.01 -17.10 0.03
N LYS A 238 6.31 -16.06 -0.37
CA LYS A 238 6.53 -15.29 -1.60
C LYS A 238 7.71 -14.33 -1.43
N VAL A 239 8.38 -13.97 -2.54
CA VAL A 239 9.58 -13.11 -2.51
C VAL A 239 9.42 -11.91 -3.43
N MET A 240 9.57 -10.71 -2.87
CA MET A 240 9.56 -9.43 -3.56
C MET A 240 10.88 -8.69 -3.34
N ILE A 241 11.40 -8.06 -4.39
CA ILE A 241 12.62 -7.22 -4.33
C ILE A 241 12.32 -5.77 -4.66
N ASP A 242 13.26 -4.88 -4.31
CA ASP A 242 13.19 -3.45 -4.58
C ASP A 242 13.87 -3.08 -5.90
N ALA A 243 13.24 -2.21 -6.69
CA ALA A 243 13.69 -1.71 -7.98
C ALA A 243 13.87 -0.19 -7.92
N VAL A 244 15.12 0.28 -7.88
CA VAL A 244 15.46 1.71 -7.78
C VAL A 244 15.64 2.29 -9.19
N PHE A 245 14.54 2.59 -9.89
CA PHE A 245 14.58 3.04 -11.29
C PHE A 245 14.42 4.56 -11.45
N ASN A 246 14.14 5.27 -10.37
CA ASN A 246 14.04 6.74 -10.39
C ASN A 246 15.42 7.41 -10.56
N HIS A 247 16.46 6.84 -9.99
CA HIS A 247 17.83 7.38 -9.97
C HIS A 247 18.85 6.24 -9.97
N SER A 248 20.10 6.54 -10.22
CA SER A 248 21.22 5.62 -10.05
C SER A 248 22.21 6.14 -9.01
N GLY A 249 23.19 5.33 -8.64
CA GLY A 249 24.39 5.81 -7.95
C GLY A 249 25.36 6.50 -8.92
N THR A 250 26.28 7.30 -8.39
CA THR A 250 27.29 7.99 -9.21
C THR A 250 28.28 7.04 -9.88
N ASN A 251 28.47 5.83 -9.35
CA ASN A 251 29.35 4.83 -9.99
C ASN A 251 28.63 4.01 -11.07
N PHE A 252 27.36 4.32 -11.38
CA PHE A 252 26.66 3.70 -12.50
C PHE A 252 27.38 3.98 -13.83
N PHE A 253 27.55 2.97 -14.67
CA PHE A 253 28.37 3.06 -15.87
C PHE A 253 28.01 4.23 -16.79
N ALA A 254 26.70 4.49 -16.95
CA ALA A 254 26.21 5.57 -17.81
C ALA A 254 26.56 6.95 -17.24
N TRP A 255 26.47 7.13 -15.91
CA TRP A 255 26.88 8.36 -15.25
C TRP A 255 28.39 8.58 -15.34
N GLN A 256 29.19 7.54 -15.15
CA GLN A 256 30.64 7.59 -15.28
C GLN A 256 31.08 7.96 -16.71
N ASP A 257 30.37 7.47 -17.73
CA ASP A 257 30.62 7.86 -19.12
C ASP A 257 30.31 9.34 -19.36
N VAL A 258 29.21 9.86 -18.79
CA VAL A 258 28.87 11.29 -18.85
C VAL A 258 29.94 12.15 -18.14
N LEU A 259 30.44 11.73 -16.98
CA LEU A 259 31.51 12.45 -16.28
C LEU A 259 32.79 12.54 -17.13
N LYS A 260 33.07 11.50 -17.93
CA LYS A 260 34.26 11.41 -18.77
C LYS A 260 34.14 12.17 -20.09
N HIS A 261 33.00 12.10 -20.76
CA HIS A 261 32.81 12.58 -22.13
C HIS A 261 31.85 13.78 -22.25
N GLY A 262 31.21 14.21 -21.15
CA GLY A 262 30.29 15.33 -21.14
C GLY A 262 29.13 15.13 -22.13
N LYS A 263 28.90 16.12 -23.00
CA LYS A 263 27.84 16.09 -24.04
C LYS A 263 28.08 15.05 -25.13
N ASP A 264 29.31 14.60 -25.31
CA ASP A 264 29.66 13.58 -26.31
C ASP A 264 29.39 12.14 -25.80
N SER A 265 28.95 11.98 -24.55
CA SER A 265 28.55 10.71 -24.00
C SER A 265 27.30 10.16 -24.70
N ALA A 266 27.33 8.87 -25.04
CA ALA A 266 26.16 8.17 -25.57
C ALA A 266 24.99 8.06 -24.54
N TYR A 267 25.27 8.38 -23.28
CA TYR A 267 24.35 8.32 -22.13
C TYR A 267 23.99 9.69 -21.59
N PHE A 268 24.38 10.80 -22.24
CA PHE A 268 24.09 12.14 -21.75
C PHE A 268 22.60 12.36 -21.50
N ASP A 269 21.74 11.97 -22.45
CA ASP A 269 20.28 12.10 -22.36
C ASP A 269 19.59 11.07 -21.43
N TRP A 270 20.37 10.20 -20.79
CA TRP A 270 19.86 9.29 -19.75
C TRP A 270 19.56 10.01 -18.44
N PHE A 271 20.11 11.22 -18.30
CA PHE A 271 19.99 12.06 -17.11
C PHE A 271 19.49 13.46 -17.47
N TYR A 272 19.08 14.22 -16.47
CA TYR A 272 18.68 15.61 -16.63
C TYR A 272 19.80 16.53 -16.16
N ILE A 273 20.64 17.00 -17.08
CA ILE A 273 21.84 17.78 -16.80
C ILE A 273 21.72 19.17 -17.43
N ASN A 274 21.86 20.21 -16.61
CA ASN A 274 21.79 21.61 -17.03
C ASN A 274 23.17 22.26 -17.14
N ASP A 275 24.12 21.86 -16.26
CA ASP A 275 25.48 22.40 -16.22
C ASP A 275 26.49 21.29 -15.97
N LEU A 276 27.45 21.15 -16.88
CA LEU A 276 28.52 20.16 -16.82
C LEU A 276 29.69 20.57 -15.93
N SER A 277 29.80 21.86 -15.54
CA SER A 277 30.99 22.43 -14.93
C SER A 277 31.33 21.88 -13.53
N ASN A 278 30.36 21.31 -12.82
CA ASN A 278 30.54 20.91 -11.42
C ASN A 278 29.84 19.59 -11.05
N LEU A 279 29.80 18.64 -11.98
CA LEU A 279 29.08 17.37 -11.77
C LEU A 279 29.64 16.51 -10.63
N THR A 280 30.95 16.62 -10.34
CA THR A 280 31.61 15.83 -9.30
C THR A 280 31.65 16.52 -7.93
N GLN A 281 31.04 17.70 -7.83
CA GLN A 281 31.06 18.47 -6.58
C GLN A 281 30.17 17.77 -5.52
N LYS A 282 30.78 17.38 -4.40
CA LYS A 282 30.07 16.81 -3.24
C LYS A 282 29.28 17.89 -2.51
N LYS A 283 28.15 18.25 -3.09
CA LYS A 283 27.27 19.32 -2.60
C LYS A 283 25.86 19.12 -3.13
N SER A 284 24.87 19.41 -2.31
CA SER A 284 23.45 19.39 -2.69
C SER A 284 23.23 20.01 -4.09
N THR A 285 22.36 19.39 -4.89
CA THR A 285 22.03 19.80 -6.25
C THR A 285 20.93 20.88 -6.32
N LYS A 286 20.63 21.55 -5.21
CA LYS A 286 19.68 22.68 -5.16
C LYS A 286 20.09 23.86 -6.08
N ASP A 287 21.33 23.89 -6.54
CA ASP A 287 21.80 24.83 -7.56
C ASP A 287 21.30 24.50 -8.97
N GLY A 288 20.67 23.34 -9.17
CA GLY A 288 20.06 22.96 -10.44
C GLY A 288 21.04 22.46 -11.51
N ARG A 289 22.31 22.20 -11.18
CA ARG A 289 23.31 21.74 -12.17
C ARG A 289 22.90 20.42 -12.85
N TYR A 290 22.29 19.50 -12.12
CA TYR A 290 21.57 18.31 -12.61
C TYR A 290 20.50 17.91 -11.61
N PHE A 291 19.49 17.16 -12.06
CA PHE A 291 18.44 16.67 -11.18
C PHE A 291 18.85 15.39 -10.47
N THR A 292 18.39 15.25 -9.25
CA THR A 292 18.69 14.11 -8.36
C THR A 292 17.45 13.77 -7.53
N PHE A 293 17.44 12.61 -6.92
CA PHE A 293 16.50 12.34 -5.86
C PHE A 293 16.79 13.23 -4.64
N ALA A 294 15.78 13.92 -4.12
CA ALA A 294 15.83 14.74 -2.90
C ALA A 294 17.04 15.71 -2.80
N PHE A 295 17.58 16.18 -3.93
CA PHE A 295 18.79 17.01 -4.02
C PHE A 295 20.08 16.37 -3.50
N VAL A 296 20.11 15.04 -3.41
CA VAL A 296 21.28 14.25 -3.03
C VAL A 296 22.17 14.04 -4.26
N GLU A 297 23.37 14.59 -4.26
CA GLU A 297 24.28 14.58 -5.42
C GLU A 297 24.70 13.17 -5.86
N GLU A 298 24.64 12.20 -4.94
CA GLU A 298 25.01 10.81 -5.20
C GLU A 298 23.90 9.99 -5.89
N MET A 299 22.73 10.61 -6.13
CA MET A 299 21.54 9.95 -6.70
C MET A 299 21.05 10.66 -7.97
N PRO A 300 21.84 10.70 -9.07
CA PRO A 300 21.44 11.35 -10.33
C PRO A 300 20.17 10.73 -10.91
N LYS A 301 19.20 11.60 -11.22
CA LYS A 301 17.87 11.20 -11.71
C LYS A 301 17.94 10.65 -13.12
N LEU A 302 17.37 9.47 -13.32
CA LEU A 302 17.25 8.82 -14.62
C LEU A 302 16.08 9.38 -15.43
N ASN A 303 16.32 9.58 -16.71
CA ASN A 303 15.29 10.01 -17.68
C ASN A 303 14.50 8.80 -18.18
N THR A 304 13.48 8.41 -17.42
CA THR A 304 12.60 7.28 -17.76
C THR A 304 11.68 7.53 -18.97
N ASN A 305 11.78 8.69 -19.63
CA ASN A 305 11.17 8.95 -20.95
C ASN A 305 12.14 8.63 -22.12
N ASN A 306 13.43 8.45 -21.85
CA ASN A 306 14.40 8.12 -22.89
C ASN A 306 14.22 6.64 -23.32
N PRO A 307 14.00 6.35 -24.62
CA PRO A 307 13.77 4.98 -25.07
C PRO A 307 14.90 4.00 -24.76
N LYS A 308 16.15 4.47 -24.69
CA LYS A 308 17.30 3.62 -24.33
C LYS A 308 17.31 3.29 -22.83
N VAL A 309 16.91 4.22 -21.98
CA VAL A 309 16.72 3.97 -20.53
C VAL A 309 15.57 2.98 -20.33
N VAL A 310 14.46 3.17 -21.03
CA VAL A 310 13.34 2.23 -21.01
C VAL A 310 13.81 0.84 -21.40
N GLN A 311 14.49 0.69 -22.56
CA GLN A 311 14.97 -0.60 -23.03
C GLN A 311 15.95 -1.25 -22.03
N TYR A 312 16.86 -0.48 -21.46
CA TYR A 312 17.79 -0.98 -20.45
C TYR A 312 17.06 -1.63 -19.27
N PHE A 313 16.04 -0.98 -18.71
CA PHE A 313 15.30 -1.55 -17.59
C PHE A 313 14.33 -2.67 -17.97
N LEU A 314 13.86 -2.74 -19.22
CA LEU A 314 13.16 -3.92 -19.73
C LEU A 314 14.10 -5.13 -19.76
N ASP A 315 15.34 -4.94 -20.21
CA ASP A 315 16.35 -6.00 -20.24
C ASP A 315 16.76 -6.43 -18.82
N VAL A 316 16.96 -5.48 -17.90
CA VAL A 316 17.24 -5.74 -16.49
C VAL A 316 16.12 -6.54 -15.83
N THR A 317 14.87 -6.14 -15.99
CA THR A 317 13.74 -6.87 -15.37
C THR A 317 13.53 -8.25 -15.99
N LYS A 318 13.74 -8.39 -17.29
CA LYS A 318 13.74 -9.70 -17.95
C LYS A 318 14.83 -10.60 -17.39
N ASP A 319 16.04 -10.08 -17.19
CA ASP A 319 17.16 -10.80 -16.62
C ASP A 319 16.83 -11.28 -15.18
N TRP A 320 16.31 -10.42 -14.32
CA TRP A 320 15.87 -10.78 -12.97
C TRP A 320 14.86 -11.92 -12.99
N LEU A 321 13.80 -11.81 -13.81
CA LEU A 321 12.73 -12.81 -13.90
C LEU A 321 13.17 -14.11 -14.56
N THR A 322 14.28 -14.09 -15.32
CA THR A 322 14.87 -15.30 -15.92
C THR A 322 15.77 -16.04 -14.91
N ARG A 323 16.53 -15.28 -14.12
CA ARG A 323 17.45 -15.86 -13.13
C ARG A 323 16.75 -16.29 -11.84
N TRP A 324 15.70 -15.55 -11.45
CA TRP A 324 15.01 -15.74 -10.18
C TRP A 324 13.50 -15.87 -10.35
N ASP A 325 12.91 -16.81 -9.63
CA ASP A 325 11.45 -16.98 -9.59
C ASP A 325 10.79 -15.98 -8.62
N LEU A 326 10.92 -14.67 -8.90
CA LEU A 326 10.38 -13.59 -8.08
C LEU A 326 8.85 -13.57 -8.14
N ASP A 327 8.21 -13.24 -7.02
CA ASP A 327 6.75 -13.07 -6.92
C ASP A 327 6.31 -11.61 -6.95
N GLY A 328 7.21 -10.67 -6.66
CA GLY A 328 6.89 -9.25 -6.69
C GLY A 328 8.09 -8.36 -6.96
N ILE A 329 7.80 -7.13 -7.37
CA ILE A 329 8.77 -6.04 -7.52
C ILE A 329 8.13 -4.78 -6.92
N ARG A 330 8.84 -4.15 -5.99
CA ARG A 330 8.50 -2.83 -5.44
C ARG A 330 9.32 -1.77 -6.17
N PHE A 331 8.70 -0.70 -6.59
CA PHE A 331 9.35 0.41 -7.30
C PHE A 331 9.55 1.58 -6.36
N ASP A 332 10.82 1.86 -6.07
CA ASP A 332 11.28 2.98 -5.26
C ASP A 332 10.93 4.32 -5.93
N VAL A 333 10.49 5.31 -5.13
CA VAL A 333 10.08 6.64 -5.61
C VAL A 333 9.13 6.54 -6.82
N GLY A 334 8.12 5.69 -6.70
CA GLY A 334 7.23 5.31 -7.81
C GLY A 334 6.45 6.46 -8.43
N ASN A 335 6.26 7.56 -7.71
CA ASN A 335 5.58 8.76 -8.19
C ASN A 335 6.45 9.68 -9.07
N GLU A 336 7.75 9.51 -9.09
CA GLU A 336 8.67 10.30 -9.93
C GLU A 336 9.11 9.56 -11.20
N ILE A 337 8.66 8.34 -11.39
CA ILE A 337 8.89 7.54 -12.60
C ILE A 337 7.79 7.89 -13.63
N SER A 338 8.15 7.94 -14.91
CA SER A 338 7.20 8.28 -15.99
C SER A 338 6.06 7.25 -16.09
N HIS A 339 4.81 7.71 -16.13
CA HIS A 339 3.64 6.86 -16.37
C HIS A 339 3.80 5.97 -17.61
N SER A 340 4.31 6.51 -18.71
CA SER A 340 4.56 5.76 -19.95
C SER A 340 5.55 4.62 -19.73
N PHE A 341 6.59 4.85 -18.95
CA PHE A 341 7.58 3.83 -18.60
C PHE A 341 6.95 2.73 -17.74
N ILE A 342 6.22 3.10 -16.66
CA ILE A 342 5.57 2.12 -15.78
C ILE A 342 4.59 1.24 -16.57
N LYS A 343 3.76 1.83 -17.45
CA LYS A 343 2.84 1.09 -18.32
C LYS A 343 3.56 0.12 -19.25
N THR A 344 4.69 0.55 -19.82
CA THR A 344 5.51 -0.28 -20.69
C THR A 344 6.15 -1.42 -19.92
N LEU A 345 6.70 -1.12 -18.74
CA LEU A 345 7.34 -2.07 -17.86
C LEU A 345 6.33 -3.12 -17.34
N ARG A 346 5.13 -2.68 -16.89
CA ARG A 346 4.07 -3.61 -16.50
C ARG A 346 3.74 -4.60 -17.60
N ARG A 347 3.48 -4.12 -18.81
CA ARG A 347 3.16 -5.00 -19.95
C ARG A 347 4.28 -6.01 -20.22
N HIS A 348 5.53 -5.57 -20.16
CA HIS A 348 6.69 -6.41 -20.33
C HIS A 348 6.81 -7.48 -19.25
N ILE A 349 6.76 -7.07 -17.99
CA ILE A 349 6.88 -7.96 -16.83
C ILE A 349 5.73 -8.98 -16.79
N LYS A 350 4.48 -8.51 -16.98
CA LYS A 350 3.29 -9.38 -16.95
C LYS A 350 3.25 -10.35 -18.14
N ALA A 351 3.89 -10.04 -19.26
CA ALA A 351 4.05 -10.98 -20.38
C ALA A 351 5.00 -12.13 -20.03
N ILE A 352 6.00 -11.90 -19.17
CA ILE A 352 6.95 -12.92 -18.70
C ILE A 352 6.33 -13.72 -17.54
N LYS A 353 5.78 -13.03 -16.54
CA LYS A 353 5.19 -13.63 -15.34
C LYS A 353 3.84 -12.96 -15.00
N PRO A 354 2.69 -13.48 -15.48
CA PRO A 354 1.38 -12.83 -15.32
C PRO A 354 0.97 -12.55 -13.86
N ASP A 355 1.32 -13.45 -12.94
CA ASP A 355 0.94 -13.39 -11.52
C ASP A 355 1.95 -12.64 -10.63
N ILE A 356 2.91 -11.93 -11.20
CA ILE A 356 3.85 -11.12 -10.42
C ILE A 356 3.15 -9.88 -9.84
N TYR A 357 3.46 -9.53 -8.60
CA TYR A 357 2.91 -8.36 -7.92
C TYR A 357 3.80 -7.13 -8.14
N LEU A 358 3.21 -6.03 -8.61
CA LEU A 358 3.89 -4.76 -8.87
C LEU A 358 3.43 -3.73 -7.84
N LEU A 359 4.32 -3.35 -6.93
CA LEU A 359 4.07 -2.43 -5.83
C LEU A 359 4.78 -1.09 -6.06
N GLY A 360 4.05 0.03 -6.06
CA GLY A 360 4.65 1.37 -6.12
C GLY A 360 4.87 1.96 -4.73
N GLU A 361 6.01 2.60 -4.50
CA GLU A 361 6.16 3.48 -3.34
C GLU A 361 5.65 4.87 -3.69
N ILE A 362 4.52 5.24 -3.10
CA ILE A 362 3.92 6.58 -3.25
C ILE A 362 3.33 6.97 -1.90
N TRP A 363 3.70 8.16 -1.40
CA TRP A 363 3.37 8.59 -0.03
C TRP A 363 2.03 9.33 0.10
N MET A 364 1.36 9.59 -1.02
CA MET A 364 0.12 10.38 -1.09
C MET A 364 -0.97 9.62 -1.85
N ASP A 365 -2.06 10.30 -2.19
CA ASP A 365 -3.07 9.79 -3.11
C ASP A 365 -2.42 9.29 -4.40
N SER A 366 -2.59 8.01 -4.66
CA SER A 366 -1.98 7.30 -5.79
C SER A 366 -3.01 6.87 -6.84
N SER A 367 -4.21 7.44 -6.81
CA SER A 367 -5.32 7.06 -7.70
C SER A 367 -4.94 7.08 -9.18
N MET A 368 -4.09 8.03 -9.60
CA MET A 368 -3.61 8.13 -10.98
C MET A 368 -2.76 6.93 -11.44
N TYR A 369 -2.11 6.25 -10.51
CA TYR A 369 -1.23 5.10 -10.77
C TYR A 369 -1.98 3.75 -10.64
N MET A 370 -3.24 3.79 -10.16
CA MET A 370 -4.04 2.63 -9.82
C MET A 370 -5.21 2.42 -10.80
N MET A 371 -4.98 2.77 -12.09
CA MET A 371 -5.98 2.65 -13.16
C MET A 371 -6.03 1.25 -13.82
N GLY A 372 -5.18 0.31 -13.40
CA GLY A 372 -5.13 -1.05 -13.91
C GLY A 372 -4.00 -1.32 -14.91
N ASP A 373 -3.33 -0.30 -15.39
CA ASP A 373 -2.26 -0.41 -16.41
C ASP A 373 -0.85 -0.01 -15.90
N GLU A 374 -0.72 0.28 -14.59
CA GLU A 374 0.53 0.61 -13.92
C GLU A 374 0.80 -0.32 -12.73
N TYR A 375 0.67 0.13 -11.48
CA TYR A 375 0.88 -0.72 -10.32
C TYR A 375 -0.33 -1.62 -10.01
N ASP A 376 -0.08 -2.77 -9.40
CA ASP A 376 -1.13 -3.61 -8.81
C ASP A 376 -1.57 -3.07 -7.46
N SER A 377 -0.67 -2.37 -6.76
CA SER A 377 -0.89 -1.75 -5.46
C SER A 377 0.17 -0.69 -5.19
N VAL A 378 -0.06 0.08 -4.13
CA VAL A 378 0.89 1.06 -3.59
C VAL A 378 1.06 0.86 -2.09
N MET A 379 2.20 1.32 -1.55
CA MET A 379 2.42 1.39 -0.11
C MET A 379 1.46 2.41 0.49
N ASN A 380 0.59 1.96 1.40
CA ASN A 380 -0.53 2.76 1.91
C ASN A 380 -0.09 3.73 3.02
N TYR A 381 0.71 4.72 2.67
CA TYR A 381 1.12 5.78 3.61
C TYR A 381 -0.06 6.61 4.16
N PRO A 382 -1.14 6.90 3.39
CA PRO A 382 -2.34 7.49 3.96
C PRO A 382 -2.92 6.70 5.14
N PHE A 383 -2.91 5.36 5.08
CA PHE A 383 -3.32 4.50 6.19
C PHE A 383 -2.39 4.63 7.40
N LEU A 384 -1.08 4.58 7.18
CA LEU A 384 -0.08 4.77 8.23
C LEU A 384 -0.27 6.11 8.95
N GLN A 385 -0.49 7.20 8.19
CA GLN A 385 -0.74 8.53 8.75
C GLN A 385 -2.05 8.59 9.52
N SER A 386 -3.12 8.00 8.98
CA SER A 386 -4.45 7.99 9.61
C SER A 386 -4.44 7.26 10.94
N VAL A 387 -3.85 6.07 10.98
CA VAL A 387 -3.69 5.29 12.22
C VAL A 387 -2.79 6.05 13.20
N GLY A 388 -1.63 6.53 12.74
CA GLY A 388 -0.68 7.28 13.56
C GLY A 388 -1.31 8.54 14.18
N ASN A 389 -1.98 9.36 13.38
CA ASN A 389 -2.61 10.60 13.86
C ASN A 389 -3.60 10.33 14.97
N PHE A 390 -4.44 9.31 14.86
CA PHE A 390 -5.39 8.97 15.92
C PHE A 390 -4.70 8.56 17.23
N PHE A 391 -3.72 7.65 17.16
CA PHE A 391 -3.07 7.14 18.38
C PHE A 391 -2.06 8.11 19.00
N LEU A 392 -1.57 9.10 18.25
CA LEU A 392 -0.62 10.11 18.75
C LEU A 392 -1.30 11.38 19.28
N ASP A 393 -2.49 11.69 18.79
CA ASP A 393 -3.26 12.86 19.21
C ASP A 393 -4.48 12.44 20.05
N ASP A 394 -4.36 12.60 21.38
CA ASP A 394 -5.42 12.22 22.30
C ASP A 394 -6.65 13.18 22.26
N SER A 395 -6.59 14.28 21.49
CA SER A 395 -7.74 15.17 21.25
C SER A 395 -8.71 14.67 20.19
N THR A 396 -8.34 13.66 19.43
CA THR A 396 -9.17 13.07 18.37
C THR A 396 -10.21 12.10 18.94
N CYS A 397 -11.34 11.94 18.27
CA CYS A 397 -12.38 10.97 18.63
C CYS A 397 -12.45 9.79 17.66
N ALA A 398 -13.18 8.73 18.01
CA ALA A 398 -13.34 7.55 17.17
C ALA A 398 -14.00 7.87 15.82
N LYS A 399 -14.85 8.89 15.73
CA LYS A 399 -15.44 9.33 14.46
C LYS A 399 -14.40 9.97 13.52
N ASP A 400 -13.36 10.64 14.05
CA ASP A 400 -12.25 11.14 13.25
C ASP A 400 -11.45 9.98 12.63
N PHE A 401 -11.23 8.92 13.41
CA PHE A 401 -10.58 7.70 12.93
C PHE A 401 -11.37 7.06 11.78
N GLU A 402 -12.69 6.91 11.91
CA GLU A 402 -13.55 6.42 10.83
C GLU A 402 -13.37 7.27 9.56
N TYR A 403 -13.46 8.60 9.66
CA TYR A 403 -13.32 9.49 8.51
C TYR A 403 -11.98 9.33 7.80
N TRP A 404 -10.88 9.20 8.55
CA TRP A 404 -9.54 9.04 7.97
C TRP A 404 -9.35 7.67 7.33
N ILE A 405 -9.84 6.60 7.96
CA ILE A 405 -9.75 5.26 7.38
C ILE A 405 -10.66 5.14 6.15
N ASN A 406 -11.87 5.67 6.19
CA ASN A 406 -12.76 5.71 5.03
C ASN A 406 -12.14 6.50 3.88
N TYR A 407 -11.45 7.62 4.17
CA TYR A 407 -10.69 8.36 3.16
C TYR A 407 -9.64 7.46 2.47
N CYS A 408 -8.84 6.70 3.22
CA CYS A 408 -7.84 5.81 2.64
C CYS A 408 -8.45 4.80 1.65
N TYR A 409 -9.62 4.25 1.98
CA TYR A 409 -10.29 3.27 1.13
C TYR A 409 -11.18 3.88 0.04
N SER A 410 -11.46 5.17 0.09
CA SER A 410 -12.14 5.90 -0.99
C SER A 410 -11.23 6.23 -2.17
N LEU A 411 -9.90 6.21 -1.96
CA LEU A 411 -8.92 6.57 -2.99
C LEU A 411 -8.85 5.57 -4.14
N TYR A 412 -9.26 4.31 -3.92
CA TYR A 412 -9.05 3.21 -4.87
C TYR A 412 -10.30 2.37 -5.04
N ASN A 413 -10.36 1.66 -6.17
CA ASN A 413 -11.41 0.67 -6.42
C ASN A 413 -11.33 -0.51 -5.43
N LYS A 414 -12.41 -1.31 -5.33
CA LYS A 414 -12.51 -2.43 -4.37
C LYS A 414 -11.44 -3.51 -4.61
N GLN A 415 -11.07 -3.76 -5.87
CA GLN A 415 -10.04 -4.75 -6.20
C GLN A 415 -8.67 -4.33 -5.66
N ALA A 416 -8.30 -3.05 -5.83
CA ALA A 416 -7.07 -2.50 -5.29
C ALA A 416 -7.05 -2.50 -3.76
N ASN A 417 -8.17 -2.11 -3.13
CA ASN A 417 -8.29 -2.09 -1.67
C ASN A 417 -8.12 -3.47 -1.02
N LYS A 418 -8.41 -4.57 -1.72
CA LYS A 418 -8.16 -5.93 -1.23
C LYS A 418 -6.69 -6.27 -1.07
N VAL A 419 -5.83 -5.64 -1.85
CA VAL A 419 -4.39 -5.92 -1.92
C VAL A 419 -3.52 -4.72 -1.58
N ILE A 420 -4.13 -3.61 -1.12
CA ILE A 420 -3.38 -2.41 -0.75
C ILE A 420 -2.36 -2.75 0.33
N PHE A 421 -1.11 -2.32 0.15
CA PHE A 421 0.00 -2.69 1.01
C PHE A 421 0.02 -1.81 2.27
N ASN A 422 -0.62 -2.30 3.34
CA ASN A 422 -0.71 -1.59 4.61
C ASN A 422 0.55 -1.78 5.43
N LEU A 423 1.11 -0.69 5.94
CA LEU A 423 2.27 -0.66 6.82
C LEU A 423 2.04 0.33 7.95
N LEU A 424 2.76 0.14 9.06
CA LEU A 424 2.77 1.09 10.18
C LEU A 424 4.18 1.56 10.54
N ASP A 425 5.21 0.88 10.06
CA ASP A 425 6.60 1.31 10.10
C ASP A 425 7.37 0.79 8.88
N SER A 426 8.55 1.34 8.63
CA SER A 426 9.45 0.94 7.55
C SER A 426 10.88 1.45 7.84
N HIS A 427 11.79 1.20 6.90
CA HIS A 427 13.17 1.72 6.97
C HIS A 427 13.28 3.25 6.77
N ASP A 428 12.19 3.94 6.39
CA ASP A 428 12.17 5.40 6.11
C ASP A 428 11.54 6.23 7.23
N ILE A 429 10.96 5.59 8.23
CA ILE A 429 10.28 6.26 9.33
C ILE A 429 10.63 5.61 10.67
N ASP A 430 10.36 6.31 11.76
CA ASP A 430 10.54 5.81 13.12
C ASP A 430 9.80 4.49 13.34
N ARG A 431 10.35 3.62 14.17
CA ARG A 431 9.75 2.35 14.55
C ARG A 431 8.39 2.56 15.21
N LEU A 432 7.45 1.64 14.96
CA LEU A 432 6.09 1.75 15.47
C LEU A 432 6.03 1.89 17.00
N LEU A 433 6.79 1.08 17.75
CA LEU A 433 6.80 1.16 19.22
C LEU A 433 7.33 2.52 19.70
N THR A 434 8.39 3.04 19.09
CA THR A 434 8.96 4.36 19.39
C THR A 434 7.93 5.46 19.18
N ARG A 435 7.26 5.49 18.03
CA ARG A 435 6.21 6.49 17.75
C ARG A 435 5.01 6.36 18.67
N SER A 436 4.64 5.13 19.01
CA SER A 436 3.48 4.86 19.89
C SER A 436 3.67 5.37 21.31
N LYS A 437 4.90 5.50 21.79
CA LYS A 437 5.27 5.89 23.16
C LYS A 437 4.58 5.07 24.27
N SER A 438 3.89 4.00 23.89
CA SER A 438 3.11 3.13 24.76
C SER A 438 2.98 1.76 24.12
N TYR A 439 3.24 0.71 24.89
CA TYR A 439 3.07 -0.67 24.44
C TYR A 439 1.59 -0.99 24.14
N ASP A 440 0.65 -0.41 24.88
CA ASP A 440 -0.78 -0.59 24.62
C ASP A 440 -1.18 0.02 23.27
N LYS A 441 -0.80 1.29 23.01
CA LYS A 441 -1.05 1.94 21.72
C LYS A 441 -0.37 1.20 20.55
N PHE A 442 0.82 0.65 20.79
CA PHE A 442 1.52 -0.18 19.80
C PHE A 442 0.71 -1.44 19.44
N LEU A 443 0.23 -2.21 20.43
CA LEU A 443 -0.58 -3.39 20.18
C LEU A 443 -1.95 -3.07 19.55
N GLN A 444 -2.59 -1.97 19.95
CA GLN A 444 -3.83 -1.49 19.35
C GLN A 444 -3.66 -1.17 17.86
N GLN A 445 -2.56 -0.51 17.47
CA GLN A 445 -2.25 -0.22 16.07
C GLN A 445 -2.00 -1.50 15.28
N LEU A 446 -1.33 -2.50 15.85
CA LEU A 446 -1.16 -3.80 15.22
C LEU A 446 -2.49 -4.55 15.06
N ALA A 447 -3.40 -4.45 16.03
CA ALA A 447 -4.74 -5.01 15.90
C ALA A 447 -5.49 -4.35 14.71
N VAL A 448 -5.38 -3.03 14.52
CA VAL A 448 -5.89 -2.33 13.34
C VAL A 448 -5.24 -2.86 12.06
N LEU A 449 -3.91 -2.95 12.01
CA LEU A 449 -3.18 -3.43 10.82
C LEU A 449 -3.66 -4.80 10.34
N PHE A 450 -3.86 -5.73 11.26
CA PHE A 450 -4.23 -7.11 10.93
C PHE A 450 -5.73 -7.33 10.72
N THR A 451 -6.58 -6.38 11.07
CA THR A 451 -8.04 -6.51 10.92
C THR A 451 -8.65 -5.61 9.84
N MET A 452 -7.91 -4.63 9.33
CA MET A 452 -8.34 -3.77 8.22
C MET A 452 -8.17 -4.44 6.85
N PRO A 453 -8.91 -4.00 5.80
CA PRO A 453 -8.69 -4.44 4.42
C PRO A 453 -7.27 -4.20 3.94
N GLY A 454 -6.82 -5.01 2.98
CA GLY A 454 -5.49 -4.88 2.38
C GLY A 454 -4.53 -5.98 2.82
N SER A 455 -3.28 -5.89 2.38
CA SER A 455 -2.21 -6.83 2.63
C SER A 455 -1.23 -6.24 3.64
N PRO A 456 -1.20 -6.71 4.91
CA PRO A 456 -0.40 -6.10 5.97
C PRO A 456 1.08 -6.41 5.82
N CYS A 457 1.93 -5.44 6.14
CA CYS A 457 3.38 -5.58 6.21
C CYS A 457 3.90 -5.24 7.59
N ILE A 458 4.83 -6.07 8.07
CA ILE A 458 5.62 -5.84 9.28
C ILE A 458 7.05 -5.54 8.87
N TYR A 459 7.64 -4.49 9.40
CA TYR A 459 9.07 -4.23 9.27
C TYR A 459 9.84 -5.11 10.25
N TYR A 460 11.01 -5.66 9.85
CA TYR A 460 11.78 -6.59 10.69
C TYR A 460 12.02 -6.01 12.09
N GLY A 461 11.86 -6.84 13.11
CA GLY A 461 12.03 -6.45 14.51
C GLY A 461 10.80 -5.84 15.18
N THR A 462 9.77 -5.43 14.43
CA THR A 462 8.51 -4.93 15.01
C THR A 462 7.83 -5.99 15.85
N GLU A 463 7.91 -7.26 15.43
CA GLU A 463 7.40 -8.40 16.18
C GLU A 463 8.14 -8.67 17.50
N LEU A 464 9.29 -8.07 17.71
CA LEU A 464 10.05 -8.15 18.97
C LEU A 464 9.94 -6.86 19.80
N GLY A 465 9.22 -5.85 19.28
CA GLY A 465 9.15 -4.53 19.90
C GLY A 465 10.46 -3.76 19.78
N LEU A 466 11.16 -3.89 18.65
CA LEU A 466 12.37 -3.10 18.40
C LEU A 466 12.02 -1.63 18.29
N GLU A 467 12.71 -0.80 19.06
CA GLU A 467 12.60 0.65 19.07
C GLU A 467 13.70 1.27 18.18
N GLY A 468 13.48 2.50 17.74
CA GLY A 468 14.42 3.31 16.98
C GLY A 468 13.73 4.52 16.39
N ASP A 469 14.37 5.69 16.56
CA ASP A 469 13.96 6.92 15.91
C ASP A 469 14.31 6.88 14.41
N ASN A 470 14.23 7.98 13.70
CA ASN A 470 14.57 8.09 12.29
C ASN A 470 15.99 7.55 11.94
N ASP A 471 16.24 7.40 10.65
CA ASP A 471 17.53 6.93 10.10
C ASP A 471 18.75 7.65 10.75
N PRO A 472 19.73 6.88 11.31
CA PRO A 472 19.94 5.44 11.16
C PRO A 472 19.33 4.54 12.25
N TYR A 473 18.69 5.08 13.27
CA TYR A 473 18.26 4.32 14.46
C TYR A 473 17.07 3.39 14.18
N ASN A 474 16.20 3.71 13.21
CA ASN A 474 15.15 2.79 12.74
C ASN A 474 15.70 1.56 12.02
N ARG A 475 17.01 1.55 11.68
CA ARG A 475 17.74 0.49 10.98
C ARG A 475 18.72 -0.25 11.88
N LEU A 476 18.44 -0.34 13.19
CA LEU A 476 19.22 -1.15 14.13
C LEU A 476 19.20 -2.64 13.71
N PRO A 477 20.28 -3.40 13.98
CA PRO A 477 20.31 -4.85 13.72
C PRO A 477 19.22 -5.60 14.44
N MET A 478 18.71 -6.66 13.80
CA MET A 478 17.73 -7.56 14.41
C MET A 478 18.29 -8.17 15.70
N PRO A 479 17.61 -8.03 16.85
CA PRO A 479 18.14 -8.47 18.14
C PRO A 479 17.94 -9.98 18.39
N TRP A 480 18.61 -10.82 17.59
CA TRP A 480 18.49 -12.28 17.63
C TRP A 480 18.84 -12.88 18.99
N ASP A 481 19.74 -12.24 19.73
CA ASP A 481 20.13 -12.62 21.09
C ASP A 481 19.04 -12.36 22.15
N LYS A 482 18.06 -11.52 21.85
CA LYS A 482 16.98 -11.12 22.76
C LYS A 482 15.64 -11.83 22.50
N LEU A 483 15.56 -12.77 21.57
CA LEU A 483 14.32 -13.49 21.23
C LEU A 483 13.59 -14.04 22.44
N ASN A 484 14.33 -14.58 23.41
CA ASN A 484 13.78 -15.21 24.62
C ASN A 484 13.63 -14.22 25.80
N SER A 485 13.87 -12.92 25.59
CA SER A 485 13.59 -11.94 26.64
C SER A 485 12.08 -11.84 26.88
N PRO A 486 11.63 -11.61 28.14
CA PRO A 486 10.18 -11.60 28.45
C PRO A 486 9.37 -10.64 27.56
N ASN A 487 9.91 -9.44 27.30
CA ASN A 487 9.22 -8.42 26.49
C ASN A 487 9.16 -8.81 25.00
N ALA A 488 10.27 -9.27 24.43
CA ALA A 488 10.33 -9.71 23.03
C ALA A 488 9.42 -10.92 22.80
N LEU A 489 9.45 -11.90 23.70
CA LEU A 489 8.61 -13.10 23.62
C LEU A 489 7.12 -12.72 23.72
N LYS A 490 6.74 -11.82 24.63
CA LYS A 490 5.37 -11.32 24.77
C LYS A 490 4.90 -10.67 23.48
N THR A 491 5.73 -9.80 22.89
CA THR A 491 5.40 -9.11 21.64
C THR A 491 5.30 -10.08 20.46
N TYR A 492 6.26 -10.99 20.33
CA TYR A 492 6.25 -12.03 19.32
C TYR A 492 4.96 -12.86 19.35
N GLN A 493 4.54 -13.32 20.55
CA GLN A 493 3.31 -14.09 20.70
C GLN A 493 2.06 -13.29 20.33
N ALA A 494 2.00 -12.01 20.69
CA ALA A 494 0.88 -11.13 20.32
C ALA A 494 0.79 -10.94 18.81
N VAL A 495 1.91 -10.64 18.13
CA VAL A 495 1.97 -10.48 16.68
C VAL A 495 1.62 -11.78 15.97
N LYS A 496 2.19 -12.91 16.41
CA LYS A 496 1.89 -14.25 15.88
C LYS A 496 0.39 -14.59 15.99
N ALA A 497 -0.24 -14.27 17.12
CA ALA A 497 -1.66 -14.50 17.33
C ALA A 497 -2.52 -13.65 16.38
N LEU A 498 -2.20 -12.37 16.17
CA LEU A 498 -2.89 -11.49 15.23
C LEU A 498 -2.74 -11.95 13.77
N ILE A 499 -1.56 -12.41 13.39
CA ILE A 499 -1.32 -13.03 12.07
C ILE A 499 -2.16 -14.29 11.90
N ALA A 500 -2.14 -15.19 12.90
CA ALA A 500 -2.90 -16.42 12.87
C ALA A 500 -4.41 -16.15 12.74
N LEU A 501 -4.91 -15.18 13.52
CA LEU A 501 -6.29 -14.71 13.43
C LEU A 501 -6.65 -14.26 12.02
N ARG A 502 -5.86 -13.36 11.42
CA ARG A 502 -6.13 -12.85 10.07
C ARG A 502 -6.17 -13.97 9.04
N LYS A 503 -5.25 -14.94 9.12
CA LYS A 503 -5.19 -16.09 8.21
C LYS A 503 -6.37 -17.04 8.38
N ALA A 504 -6.88 -17.20 9.59
CA ALA A 504 -7.98 -18.10 9.92
C ALA A 504 -9.36 -17.52 9.58
N GLU A 505 -9.46 -16.17 9.46
CA GLU A 505 -10.73 -15.46 9.39
C GLU A 505 -10.99 -14.82 8.03
N PRO A 506 -11.70 -15.52 7.12
CA PRO A 506 -12.00 -15.00 5.78
C PRO A 506 -12.77 -13.66 5.77
N SER A 507 -13.50 -13.35 6.87
CA SER A 507 -14.21 -12.08 7.01
C SER A 507 -13.29 -10.88 7.10
N LEU A 508 -12.00 -11.07 7.39
CA LEU A 508 -11.00 -10.01 7.41
C LEU A 508 -10.40 -9.69 6.03
N LEU A 509 -10.63 -10.54 5.01
CA LEU A 509 -10.05 -10.38 3.67
C LEU A 509 -10.84 -9.43 2.76
N GLY A 510 -12.15 -9.29 2.96
CA GLY A 510 -12.98 -8.38 2.16
C GLY A 510 -12.72 -6.89 2.45
N THR A 511 -13.38 -6.01 1.69
CA THR A 511 -13.24 -4.55 1.86
C THR A 511 -14.31 -3.92 2.73
N ALA A 512 -15.41 -4.63 3.06
CA ALA A 512 -16.51 -4.08 3.83
C ALA A 512 -16.12 -3.82 5.29
N ILE A 513 -16.43 -2.61 5.76
CA ILE A 513 -16.30 -2.18 7.15
C ILE A 513 -17.64 -1.55 7.55
N GLU A 514 -18.22 -2.02 8.64
CA GLU A 514 -19.39 -1.39 9.26
C GLU A 514 -18.94 -0.73 10.57
N TRP A 515 -19.09 0.58 10.66
CA TRP A 515 -18.62 1.37 11.79
C TRP A 515 -19.72 1.53 12.85
N HIS A 516 -19.31 1.45 14.13
CA HIS A 516 -20.17 1.64 15.30
C HIS A 516 -19.58 2.67 16.26
N VAL A 517 -19.02 3.74 15.73
CA VAL A 517 -18.29 4.78 16.49
C VAL A 517 -19.12 6.04 16.67
N ASN A 518 -18.74 6.85 17.64
CA ASN A 518 -19.35 8.16 17.91
C ASN A 518 -18.27 9.25 18.02
N SER A 519 -18.71 10.50 18.15
CA SER A 519 -17.83 11.68 18.27
C SER A 519 -17.52 12.08 19.70
N GLN A 520 -17.93 11.29 20.71
CA GLN A 520 -17.84 11.66 22.12
C GLN A 520 -16.67 10.99 22.84
N ASP A 521 -16.21 9.85 22.32
CA ASP A 521 -15.14 9.06 22.94
C ASP A 521 -14.15 8.52 21.92
N ARG A 522 -13.18 7.74 22.38
CA ARG A 522 -12.12 7.13 21.58
C ARG A 522 -12.28 5.61 21.47
N THR A 523 -13.49 5.11 21.58
CA THR A 523 -13.79 3.69 21.39
C THR A 523 -13.94 3.40 19.91
N ILE A 524 -12.92 2.81 19.27
CA ILE A 524 -13.00 2.34 17.90
C ILE A 524 -13.74 1.01 17.91
N TRP A 525 -14.91 0.99 17.25
CA TRP A 525 -15.68 -0.24 17.07
C TRP A 525 -16.11 -0.37 15.61
N TYR A 526 -15.77 -1.49 15.01
CA TYR A 526 -16.20 -1.84 13.66
C TYR A 526 -16.43 -3.33 13.49
N THR A 527 -17.28 -3.68 12.52
CA THR A 527 -17.56 -5.05 12.10
C THR A 527 -16.98 -5.31 10.72
N ARG A 528 -16.32 -6.45 10.55
CA ARG A 528 -15.80 -6.97 9.27
C ARG A 528 -16.64 -8.17 8.86
N THR A 529 -17.17 -8.14 7.63
CA THR A 529 -18.04 -9.22 7.09
C THR A 529 -17.38 -10.02 5.98
N GLY A 530 -16.30 -9.51 5.38
CA GLY A 530 -15.69 -10.13 4.21
C GLY A 530 -16.58 -10.07 2.97
N ASP A 531 -16.25 -10.87 1.98
CA ASP A 531 -17.06 -11.03 0.77
C ASP A 531 -17.98 -12.24 0.93
N GLY A 532 -19.28 -12.07 0.62
CA GLY A 532 -20.32 -13.10 0.74
C GLY A 532 -20.80 -13.34 2.17
N ASP A 533 -21.50 -14.45 2.40
CA ASP A 533 -22.12 -14.80 3.68
C ASP A 533 -21.07 -15.37 4.67
N LYS A 534 -20.21 -14.51 5.17
CA LYS A 534 -19.23 -14.83 6.20
C LYS A 534 -19.75 -14.41 7.57
N ALA A 535 -19.37 -15.17 8.61
CA ALA A 535 -19.67 -14.77 9.98
C ALA A 535 -18.99 -13.44 10.31
N PRO A 536 -19.72 -12.43 10.78
CA PRO A 536 -19.16 -11.12 11.09
C PRO A 536 -18.14 -11.21 12.23
N ILE A 537 -17.11 -10.35 12.16
CA ILE A 537 -16.11 -10.20 13.20
C ILE A 537 -16.17 -8.77 13.72
N ASN A 538 -16.37 -8.64 15.01
CA ASN A 538 -16.34 -7.37 15.71
C ASN A 538 -14.94 -7.08 16.26
N VAL A 539 -14.48 -5.86 16.08
CA VAL A 539 -13.23 -5.34 16.64
C VAL A 539 -13.55 -4.12 17.47
N VAL A 540 -13.23 -4.19 18.77
CA VAL A 540 -13.41 -3.06 19.69
C VAL A 540 -12.07 -2.72 20.31
N ILE A 541 -11.65 -1.45 20.18
CA ILE A 541 -10.38 -0.93 20.70
C ILE A 541 -10.71 0.21 21.64
N ASN A 542 -10.32 0.06 22.91
CA ASN A 542 -10.49 1.11 23.92
C ASN A 542 -9.25 2.02 23.97
N ALA A 543 -9.27 3.09 23.19
CA ALA A 543 -8.24 4.12 23.20
C ALA A 543 -8.54 5.26 24.21
N ASN A 544 -9.54 5.10 25.08
CA ASN A 544 -9.83 6.01 26.19
C ASN A 544 -8.82 5.83 27.34
N SER A 545 -8.78 6.79 28.24
CA SER A 545 -8.02 6.71 29.49
C SER A 545 -8.76 5.95 30.62
N THR A 546 -9.98 5.50 30.36
CA THR A 546 -10.86 4.78 31.31
C THR A 546 -11.35 3.47 30.73
N ASP A 547 -11.69 2.54 31.61
CA ASP A 547 -12.28 1.26 31.22
C ASP A 547 -13.67 1.43 30.65
N ILE A 548 -14.03 0.54 29.72
CA ILE A 548 -15.37 0.48 29.14
C ILE A 548 -16.01 -0.90 29.34
N LYS A 549 -17.33 -0.96 29.34
CA LYS A 549 -18.09 -2.21 29.38
C LYS A 549 -18.42 -2.65 27.96
N ILE A 550 -18.16 -3.90 27.65
CA ILE A 550 -18.60 -4.56 26.43
C ILE A 550 -19.84 -5.39 26.75
N ASP A 551 -20.86 -5.32 25.89
CA ASP A 551 -22.09 -6.09 26.03
C ASP A 551 -21.75 -7.60 26.16
N PRO A 552 -22.36 -8.33 27.09
CA PRO A 552 -22.11 -9.76 27.33
C PRO A 552 -22.55 -10.68 26.16
N LYS A 553 -23.14 -10.19 25.08
CA LYS A 553 -23.43 -10.97 23.86
C LYS A 553 -22.19 -11.35 23.01
N VAL A 554 -21.03 -11.39 23.62
CA VAL A 554 -19.82 -11.95 23.00
C VAL A 554 -19.95 -13.46 22.94
N ASN A 555 -20.22 -14.00 21.74
CA ASN A 555 -20.40 -15.44 21.57
C ASN A 555 -19.08 -16.21 21.60
N GLN A 556 -18.04 -15.64 20.97
CA GLN A 556 -16.72 -16.25 20.88
C GLN A 556 -15.63 -15.18 20.82
N ILE A 557 -14.75 -15.16 21.79
CA ILE A 557 -13.55 -14.33 21.76
C ILE A 557 -12.52 -15.00 20.85
N LEU A 558 -12.06 -14.31 19.82
CA LEU A 558 -11.04 -14.77 18.90
C LEU A 558 -9.63 -14.35 19.39
N TYR A 559 -9.52 -13.11 19.86
CA TYR A 559 -8.32 -12.59 20.51
C TYR A 559 -8.65 -11.37 21.37
N SER A 560 -7.96 -11.19 22.48
CA SER A 560 -8.14 -10.01 23.32
C SER A 560 -6.86 -9.62 24.06
N TYR A 561 -6.76 -8.34 24.38
CA TYR A 561 -5.72 -7.77 25.22
C TYR A 561 -6.38 -6.85 26.24
N LYS A 562 -6.08 -7.03 27.54
CA LYS A 562 -6.67 -6.29 28.66
C LYS A 562 -8.22 -6.35 28.67
N TYR A 563 -8.79 -7.54 28.47
CA TYR A 563 -10.23 -7.79 28.56
C TYR A 563 -10.52 -8.87 29.58
N GLN A 564 -11.37 -8.56 30.57
CA GLN A 564 -11.79 -9.50 31.60
C GLN A 564 -13.20 -9.16 32.12
N ALA A 565 -14.03 -10.18 32.34
CA ALA A 565 -15.35 -10.05 32.95
C ALA A 565 -16.22 -8.92 32.31
N SER A 566 -16.32 -8.90 30.98
CA SER A 566 -17.03 -7.88 30.20
C SER A 566 -16.51 -6.43 30.37
N THR A 567 -15.31 -6.28 30.92
CA THR A 567 -14.62 -5.00 31.02
C THR A 567 -13.44 -4.99 30.07
N LEU A 568 -13.36 -4.00 29.20
CA LEU A 568 -12.22 -3.70 28.36
C LEU A 568 -11.47 -2.52 28.99
N GLU A 569 -10.31 -2.84 29.58
CA GLU A 569 -9.49 -1.82 30.26
C GLU A 569 -8.97 -0.77 29.29
N ALA A 570 -8.58 0.38 29.82
CA ALA A 570 -7.90 1.43 29.06
C ALA A 570 -6.66 0.87 28.35
N GLY A 571 -6.52 1.17 27.05
CA GLY A 571 -5.46 0.64 26.20
C GLY A 571 -5.67 -0.80 25.72
N GLY A 572 -6.80 -1.43 26.03
CA GLY A 572 -7.14 -2.79 25.62
C GLY A 572 -7.85 -2.87 24.27
N PHE A 573 -7.99 -4.10 23.74
CA PHE A 573 -8.84 -4.40 22.59
C PHE A 573 -9.39 -5.82 22.66
N ILE A 574 -10.49 -6.07 21.94
CA ILE A 574 -11.12 -7.39 21.80
C ILE A 574 -11.59 -7.61 20.36
N ILE A 575 -11.38 -8.82 19.87
CA ILE A 575 -11.82 -9.28 18.55
C ILE A 575 -12.69 -10.52 18.79
N TYR A 576 -13.96 -10.50 18.33
CA TYR A 576 -14.94 -11.53 18.69
C TYR A 576 -16.05 -11.69 17.62
N ARG A 577 -16.80 -12.79 17.78
CA ARG A 577 -18.05 -13.05 17.06
C ARG A 577 -19.25 -12.95 17.97
#